data_279e2648b9f3eff1f56d47d6a6f90d1f
#
_entry.id   279e2648b9f3eff1f56d47d6a6f90d1f
#
_cell.length_a   1.000
_cell.length_b   1.000
_cell.length_c   1.000
_cell.angle_alpha   90.00
_cell.angle_beta   90.00
_cell.angle_gamma   90.00
#
_symmetry.space_group_name_H-M   'P 1'
#
loop_
_entity.id
_entity.type
_entity.pdbx_description
1 polymer ?
#
loop_
_entity_poly.entity_id
_entity_poly.type
_entity_poly.pdbx_seq_one_letter_code
_entity_poly.pdbx_strand_id
1 'polypeptide(L)'
;MKDLFTTGEAAGICNISQQTIIRCFDSGRLEGFRVPGSKFRKIPRQSLIKFMRENKIPLDNIESGKKRILIVDDDDEIVELIADVLSRDGRFDLKTASSGYDAGIATQQFRPDLVLLDYMLPDVNGNIVCQTIKNNPEFANTKVIIISGVIKQDEIEQLLKGGAEDFIKKPFNITELTDRITSALNME
;
A
#
# COMPACT_ATOMS: atom_id res chain seq x y z
N MET A 1 -1.94 -16.29 15.56
CA MET A 1 -2.75 -15.47 14.64
C MET A 1 -3.42 -14.37 15.45
N LYS A 2 -3.41 -13.11 14.99
CA LYS A 2 -3.94 -11.98 15.79
C LYS A 2 -5.48 -11.97 15.76
N ASP A 3 -6.13 -11.92 16.92
CA ASP A 3 -7.58 -12.02 17.06
C ASP A 3 -8.29 -10.67 17.27
N LEU A 4 -7.54 -9.63 17.62
CA LEU A 4 -8.06 -8.30 17.88
C LEU A 4 -7.23 -7.23 17.20
N PHE A 5 -7.89 -6.34 16.46
CA PHE A 5 -7.26 -5.23 15.74
C PHE A 5 -7.65 -3.88 16.33
N THR A 6 -6.74 -2.92 16.25
CA THR A 6 -7.04 -1.49 16.44
C THR A 6 -7.71 -0.93 15.18
N THR A 7 -8.27 0.27 15.26
CA THR A 7 -8.83 0.95 14.08
C THR A 7 -7.78 1.27 13.01
N GLY A 8 -6.54 1.55 13.41
CA GLY A 8 -5.43 1.76 12.48
C GLY A 8 -5.03 0.49 11.75
N GLU A 9 -4.90 -0.63 12.47
CA GLU A 9 -4.60 -1.94 11.87
C GLU A 9 -5.71 -2.42 10.94
N ALA A 10 -6.98 -2.26 11.35
CA ALA A 10 -8.13 -2.59 10.50
C ALA A 10 -8.15 -1.72 9.23
N ALA A 11 -7.80 -0.44 9.34
CA ALA A 11 -7.67 0.46 8.21
C ALA A 11 -6.59 0.00 7.22
N GLY A 12 -5.42 -0.41 7.72
CA GLY A 12 -4.34 -0.97 6.90
C GLY A 12 -4.75 -2.29 6.22
N ILE A 13 -5.40 -3.22 6.96
CA ILE A 13 -5.87 -4.49 6.41
C ILE A 13 -6.90 -4.26 5.29
N CYS A 14 -7.86 -3.35 5.50
CA CYS A 14 -8.91 -3.03 4.53
C CYS A 14 -8.42 -2.08 3.43
N ASN A 15 -7.24 -1.51 3.57
CA ASN A 15 -6.70 -0.44 2.73
C ASN A 15 -7.68 0.73 2.52
N ILE A 16 -8.26 1.21 3.63
CA ILE A 16 -9.14 2.39 3.69
C ILE A 16 -8.70 3.32 4.81
N SER A 17 -9.20 4.55 4.85
CA SER A 17 -8.81 5.51 5.87
C SER A 17 -9.24 5.07 7.28
N GLN A 18 -8.42 5.36 8.29
CA GLN A 18 -8.76 5.08 9.69
C GLN A 18 -10.06 5.78 10.11
N GLN A 19 -10.33 6.96 9.59
CA GLN A 19 -11.58 7.68 9.83
C GLN A 19 -12.81 6.94 9.28
N THR A 20 -12.67 6.27 8.14
CA THR A 20 -13.73 5.42 7.58
C THR A 20 -14.01 4.23 8.49
N ILE A 21 -12.97 3.54 8.98
CA ILE A 21 -13.12 2.47 9.97
C ILE A 21 -13.82 2.97 11.25
N ILE A 22 -13.41 4.13 11.77
CA ILE A 22 -14.02 4.74 12.96
C ILE A 22 -15.50 5.03 12.74
N ARG A 23 -15.86 5.61 11.57
CA ARG A 23 -17.27 5.85 11.21
C ARG A 23 -18.08 4.57 11.09
N CYS A 24 -17.53 3.52 10.49
CA CYS A 24 -18.19 2.22 10.37
C CYS A 24 -18.39 1.57 11.74
N PHE A 25 -17.40 1.67 12.63
CA PHE A 25 -17.51 1.19 14.02
C PHE A 25 -18.59 1.97 14.79
N ASP A 26 -18.52 3.29 14.78
CA ASP A 26 -19.44 4.14 15.56
C ASP A 26 -20.89 4.09 15.04
N SER A 27 -21.10 3.75 13.76
CA SER A 27 -22.43 3.51 13.16
C SER A 27 -22.94 2.06 13.32
N GLY A 28 -22.17 1.16 13.96
CA GLY A 28 -22.54 -0.25 14.14
C GLY A 28 -22.35 -1.13 12.91
N ARG A 29 -21.88 -0.60 11.77
CA ARG A 29 -21.59 -1.39 10.56
C ARG A 29 -20.36 -2.28 10.68
N LEU A 30 -19.44 -1.95 11.61
CA LEU A 30 -18.28 -2.75 11.97
C LEU A 30 -18.35 -3.07 13.45
N GLU A 31 -18.64 -4.31 13.77
CA GLU A 31 -18.78 -4.78 15.15
C GLU A 31 -17.44 -4.79 15.89
N GLY A 32 -17.48 -4.41 17.16
CA GLY A 32 -16.32 -4.41 18.04
C GLY A 32 -16.67 -3.82 19.40
N PHE A 33 -15.67 -3.56 20.23
CA PHE A 33 -15.88 -2.99 21.56
C PHE A 33 -14.88 -1.89 21.88
N ARG A 34 -15.25 -1.02 22.80
CA ARG A 34 -14.35 -0.03 23.39
C ARG A 34 -13.72 -0.60 24.65
N VAL A 35 -12.42 -0.39 24.80
CA VAL A 35 -11.74 -0.78 26.04
C VAL A 35 -12.30 0.05 27.19
N PRO A 36 -12.82 -0.57 28.28
CA PRO A 36 -13.37 0.15 29.42
C PRO A 36 -12.40 1.22 29.96
N GLY A 37 -12.89 2.43 30.19
CA GLY A 37 -12.08 3.55 30.66
C GLY A 37 -11.17 4.21 29.62
N SER A 38 -11.26 3.82 28.35
CA SER A 38 -10.44 4.40 27.28
C SER A 38 -11.25 4.74 26.02
N LYS A 39 -10.64 5.54 25.14
CA LYS A 39 -11.18 5.84 23.79
C LYS A 39 -10.80 4.79 22.75
N PHE A 40 -10.01 3.77 23.10
CA PHE A 40 -9.52 2.77 22.17
C PHE A 40 -10.61 1.79 21.75
N ARG A 41 -10.73 1.59 20.46
CA ARG A 41 -11.64 0.63 19.83
C ARG A 41 -10.86 -0.64 19.48
N LYS A 42 -11.45 -1.79 19.76
CA LYS A 42 -10.94 -3.11 19.37
C LYS A 42 -11.93 -3.82 18.49
N ILE A 43 -11.44 -4.36 17.40
CA ILE A 43 -12.23 -5.01 16.34
C ILE A 43 -11.82 -6.47 16.32
N PRO A 44 -12.75 -7.42 16.66
CA PRO A 44 -12.47 -8.84 16.53
C PRO A 44 -12.21 -9.24 15.08
N ARG A 45 -11.31 -10.21 14.87
CA ARG A 45 -10.96 -10.74 13.55
C ARG A 45 -12.20 -11.17 12.75
N GLN A 46 -13.11 -11.88 13.38
CA GLN A 46 -14.34 -12.35 12.72
C GLN A 46 -15.23 -11.19 12.25
N SER A 47 -15.35 -10.16 13.07
CA SER A 47 -16.11 -8.95 12.72
C SER A 47 -15.46 -8.20 11.55
N LEU A 48 -14.12 -8.15 11.52
CA LEU A 48 -13.41 -7.52 10.40
C LEU A 48 -13.57 -8.32 9.11
N ILE A 49 -13.46 -9.65 9.16
CA ILE A 49 -13.70 -10.54 8.01
C ILE A 49 -15.14 -10.37 7.47
N LYS A 50 -16.14 -10.36 8.36
CA LYS A 50 -17.54 -10.13 7.99
C LYS A 50 -17.71 -8.78 7.27
N PHE A 51 -17.19 -7.71 7.86
CA PHE A 51 -17.20 -6.36 7.29
C PHE A 51 -16.54 -6.31 5.91
N MET A 52 -15.37 -6.94 5.74
CA MET A 52 -14.66 -6.99 4.47
C MET A 52 -15.48 -7.70 3.40
N ARG A 53 -16.10 -8.84 3.72
CA ARG A 53 -16.97 -9.58 2.78
C ARG A 53 -18.17 -8.75 2.35
N GLU A 54 -18.88 -8.14 3.29
CA GLU A 54 -20.08 -7.32 3.02
C GLU A 54 -19.75 -6.09 2.15
N ASN A 55 -18.55 -5.54 2.27
CA ASN A 55 -18.08 -4.39 1.51
C ASN A 55 -17.22 -4.76 0.28
N LYS A 56 -17.15 -6.06 -0.08
CA LYS A 56 -16.36 -6.58 -1.22
C LYS A 56 -14.87 -6.21 -1.14
N ILE A 57 -14.33 -6.12 0.07
CA ILE A 57 -12.90 -5.90 0.32
C ILE A 57 -12.21 -7.27 0.28
N PRO A 58 -11.12 -7.43 -0.51
CA PRO A 58 -10.38 -8.69 -0.57
C PRO A 58 -9.88 -9.14 0.81
N LEU A 59 -9.93 -10.45 1.07
CA LEU A 59 -9.55 -11.02 2.37
C LEU A 59 -8.07 -11.37 2.48
N ASP A 60 -7.31 -11.23 1.40
CA ASP A 60 -5.92 -11.67 1.31
C ASP A 60 -5.04 -11.11 2.42
N ASN A 61 -5.21 -9.83 2.76
CA ASN A 61 -4.45 -9.18 3.82
C ASN A 61 -4.75 -9.71 5.24
N ILE A 62 -5.93 -10.26 5.45
CA ILE A 62 -6.30 -10.80 6.76
C ILE A 62 -6.10 -12.32 6.82
N GLU A 63 -6.20 -13.03 5.71
CA GLU A 63 -6.05 -14.47 5.62
C GLU A 63 -4.60 -14.90 5.43
N SER A 64 -3.88 -14.30 4.49
CA SER A 64 -2.48 -14.61 4.21
C SER A 64 -1.50 -13.92 5.14
N GLY A 65 -1.88 -12.78 5.70
CA GLY A 65 -0.97 -11.90 6.44
C GLY A 65 0.09 -11.22 5.56
N LYS A 66 0.07 -11.45 4.24
CA LYS A 66 1.01 -10.87 3.28
C LYS A 66 0.68 -9.41 2.98
N LYS A 67 1.71 -8.63 2.71
CA LYS A 67 1.60 -7.25 2.21
C LYS A 67 1.54 -7.23 0.71
N ARG A 68 0.62 -6.48 0.15
CA ARG A 68 0.43 -6.36 -1.31
C ARG A 68 1.31 -5.24 -1.85
N ILE A 69 2.17 -5.59 -2.80
CA ILE A 69 3.05 -4.64 -3.46
C ILE A 69 2.74 -4.63 -4.96
N LEU A 70 2.44 -3.44 -5.48
CA LEU A 70 2.33 -3.20 -6.91
C LEU A 70 3.67 -2.64 -7.42
N ILE A 71 4.25 -3.30 -8.41
CA ILE A 71 5.49 -2.87 -9.09
C ILE A 71 5.09 -2.26 -10.42
N VAL A 72 5.47 -1.01 -10.66
CA VAL A 72 5.14 -0.24 -11.87
C VAL A 72 6.43 0.26 -12.50
N ASP A 73 6.83 -0.34 -13.60
CA ASP A 73 8.00 0.03 -14.39
C ASP A 73 7.79 -0.52 -15.81
N ASP A 74 8.22 0.21 -16.83
CA ASP A 74 8.14 -0.25 -18.23
C ASP A 74 9.35 -1.09 -18.66
N ASP A 75 10.36 -1.20 -17.80
CA ASP A 75 11.50 -2.08 -17.98
C ASP A 75 11.22 -3.45 -17.36
N ASP A 76 10.91 -4.42 -18.22
CA ASP A 76 10.59 -5.79 -17.80
C ASP A 76 11.73 -6.45 -17.00
N GLU A 77 13.02 -6.14 -17.29
CA GLU A 77 14.15 -6.70 -16.56
C GLU A 77 14.18 -6.20 -15.11
N ILE A 78 13.84 -4.94 -14.88
CA ILE A 78 13.73 -4.35 -13.54
C ILE A 78 12.53 -4.95 -12.80
N VAL A 79 11.39 -5.08 -13.47
CA VAL A 79 10.18 -5.69 -12.89
C VAL A 79 10.45 -7.12 -12.46
N GLU A 80 11.05 -7.95 -13.34
CA GLU A 80 11.38 -9.33 -13.03
C GLU A 80 12.39 -9.44 -11.88
N LEU A 81 13.43 -8.61 -11.86
CA LEU A 81 14.42 -8.57 -10.80
C LEU A 81 13.78 -8.29 -9.43
N ILE A 82 12.97 -7.25 -9.35
CA ILE A 82 12.28 -6.85 -8.10
C ILE A 82 11.29 -7.94 -7.67
N ALA A 83 10.49 -8.45 -8.60
CA ALA A 83 9.49 -9.47 -8.34
C ALA A 83 10.12 -10.77 -7.85
N ASP A 84 11.23 -11.21 -8.47
CA ASP A 84 11.94 -12.43 -8.05
C ASP A 84 12.50 -12.33 -6.62
N VAL A 85 13.09 -11.20 -6.29
CA VAL A 85 13.61 -10.95 -4.94
C VAL A 85 12.49 -10.92 -3.89
N LEU A 86 11.43 -10.15 -4.14
CA LEU A 86 10.34 -9.99 -3.18
C LEU A 86 9.49 -11.26 -3.05
N SER A 87 9.36 -12.07 -4.11
CA SER A 87 8.61 -13.33 -4.05
C SER A 87 9.26 -14.37 -3.13
N ARG A 88 10.60 -14.37 -3.07
CA ARG A 88 11.39 -15.29 -2.20
C ARG A 88 11.23 -14.98 -0.71
N ASP A 89 10.89 -13.76 -0.36
CA ASP A 89 10.66 -13.33 1.03
C ASP A 89 9.40 -14.00 1.64
N GLY A 90 8.41 -14.31 0.81
CA GLY A 90 7.16 -14.97 1.23
C GLY A 90 6.20 -14.07 2.02
N ARG A 91 6.62 -12.87 2.46
CA ARG A 91 5.80 -11.89 3.18
C ARG A 91 4.96 -11.01 2.26
N PHE A 92 5.20 -11.07 0.96
CA PHE A 92 4.58 -10.19 -0.04
C PHE A 92 3.67 -10.95 -1.00
N ASP A 93 2.62 -10.28 -1.44
CA ASP A 93 1.81 -10.61 -2.59
C ASP A 93 2.06 -9.55 -3.65
N LEU A 94 2.39 -9.95 -4.88
CA LEU A 94 2.94 -9.07 -5.89
C LEU A 94 2.03 -8.95 -7.09
N LYS A 95 1.91 -7.74 -7.64
CA LYS A 95 1.31 -7.46 -8.94
C LYS A 95 2.20 -6.48 -9.68
N THR A 96 2.20 -6.56 -11.02
CA THR A 96 3.01 -5.71 -11.88
C THR A 96 2.14 -4.92 -12.84
N ALA A 97 2.66 -3.78 -13.29
CA ALA A 97 2.08 -2.95 -14.35
C ALA A 97 3.23 -2.26 -15.12
N SER A 98 3.06 -2.05 -16.41
CA SER A 98 4.09 -1.46 -17.29
C SER A 98 3.74 -0.04 -17.76
N SER A 99 2.63 0.51 -17.32
CA SER A 99 2.17 1.85 -17.67
C SER A 99 1.42 2.50 -16.51
N GLY A 100 1.27 3.82 -16.55
CA GLY A 100 0.47 4.55 -15.57
C GLY A 100 -1.01 4.19 -15.65
N TYR A 101 -1.53 3.91 -16.84
CA TYR A 101 -2.90 3.45 -17.05
C TYR A 101 -3.14 2.10 -16.36
N ASP A 102 -2.26 1.12 -16.63
CA ASP A 102 -2.35 -0.21 -16.01
C ASP A 102 -2.15 -0.14 -14.49
N ALA A 103 -1.25 0.74 -14.02
CA ALA A 103 -1.06 1.01 -12.60
C ALA A 103 -2.34 1.51 -11.92
N GLY A 104 -3.11 2.39 -12.59
CA GLY A 104 -4.40 2.85 -12.11
C GLY A 104 -5.42 1.72 -11.97
N ILE A 105 -5.56 0.86 -12.99
CA ILE A 105 -6.43 -0.32 -12.96
C ILE A 105 -5.99 -1.30 -11.86
N ALA A 106 -4.68 -1.60 -11.82
CA ALA A 106 -4.12 -2.52 -10.85
C ALA A 106 -4.31 -2.02 -9.41
N THR A 107 -4.15 -0.73 -9.16
CA THR A 107 -4.38 -0.12 -7.85
C THR A 107 -5.82 -0.31 -7.39
N GLN A 108 -6.80 -0.11 -8.27
CA GLN A 108 -8.22 -0.31 -7.96
C GLN A 108 -8.56 -1.77 -7.64
N GLN A 109 -8.04 -2.70 -8.43
CA GLN A 109 -8.35 -4.13 -8.30
C GLN A 109 -7.60 -4.81 -7.16
N PHE A 110 -6.31 -4.53 -7.06
CA PHE A 110 -5.38 -5.20 -6.16
C PHE A 110 -5.31 -4.56 -4.78
N ARG A 111 -5.63 -3.26 -4.67
CA ARG A 111 -5.58 -2.46 -3.43
C ARG A 111 -4.23 -2.63 -2.71
N PRO A 112 -3.12 -2.21 -3.32
CA PRO A 112 -1.79 -2.42 -2.78
C PRO A 112 -1.58 -1.68 -1.46
N ASP A 113 -0.79 -2.28 -0.55
CA ASP A 113 -0.27 -1.61 0.65
C ASP A 113 0.86 -0.65 0.27
N LEU A 114 1.64 -1.02 -0.77
CA LEU A 114 2.75 -0.24 -1.30
C LEU A 114 2.82 -0.33 -2.82
N VAL A 115 3.13 0.79 -3.45
CA VAL A 115 3.44 0.89 -4.89
C VAL A 115 4.90 1.28 -5.04
N LEU A 116 5.66 0.45 -5.74
CA LEU A 116 6.97 0.79 -6.29
C LEU A 116 6.72 1.38 -7.67
N LEU A 117 7.06 2.63 -7.89
CA LEU A 117 6.62 3.36 -9.07
C LEU A 117 7.81 3.99 -9.79
N ASP A 118 8.04 3.57 -11.02
CA ASP A 118 8.99 4.29 -11.87
C ASP A 118 8.50 5.71 -12.16
N TYR A 119 9.44 6.65 -12.16
CA TYR A 119 9.15 8.04 -12.45
C TYR A 119 8.87 8.28 -13.93
N MET A 120 9.55 7.54 -14.83
CA MET A 120 9.50 7.73 -16.27
C MET A 120 8.70 6.62 -16.94
N LEU A 121 7.37 6.69 -16.91
CA LEU A 121 6.51 5.74 -17.60
C LEU A 121 6.21 6.22 -19.04
N PRO A 122 5.88 5.30 -19.97
CA PRO A 122 5.72 5.63 -21.39
C PRO A 122 4.50 6.53 -21.68
N ASP A 123 3.46 6.48 -20.86
CA ASP A 123 2.18 7.16 -21.06
C ASP A 123 1.99 8.37 -20.16
N VAL A 124 2.54 8.35 -18.94
CA VAL A 124 2.37 9.41 -17.96
C VAL A 124 3.54 9.45 -16.98
N ASN A 125 3.90 10.63 -16.50
CA ASN A 125 4.92 10.77 -15.47
C ASN A 125 4.46 10.16 -14.14
N GLY A 126 5.34 9.40 -13.47
CA GLY A 126 5.06 8.74 -12.19
C GLY A 126 4.60 9.69 -11.09
N ASN A 127 4.99 10.96 -11.13
CA ASN A 127 4.46 12.00 -10.24
C ASN A 127 2.93 12.11 -10.32
N ILE A 128 2.37 12.07 -11.54
CA ILE A 128 0.91 12.17 -11.74
C ILE A 128 0.21 10.93 -11.18
N VAL A 129 0.78 9.74 -11.40
CA VAL A 129 0.26 8.49 -10.83
C VAL A 129 0.29 8.54 -9.30
N CYS A 130 1.41 8.98 -8.71
CA CYS A 130 1.56 9.14 -7.27
C CYS A 130 0.51 10.10 -6.70
N GLN A 131 0.36 11.28 -7.27
CA GLN A 131 -0.64 12.27 -6.84
C GLN A 131 -2.07 11.73 -6.99
N THR A 132 -2.37 11.00 -8.06
CA THR A 132 -3.69 10.39 -8.27
C THR A 132 -4.02 9.38 -7.17
N ILE A 133 -3.06 8.53 -6.79
CA ILE A 133 -3.22 7.57 -5.70
C ILE A 133 -3.41 8.32 -4.37
N LYS A 134 -2.56 9.30 -4.07
CA LYS A 134 -2.58 10.03 -2.79
C LYS A 134 -3.80 10.91 -2.59
N ASN A 135 -4.33 11.49 -3.67
CA ASN A 135 -5.54 12.31 -3.63
C ASN A 135 -6.84 11.50 -3.54
N ASN A 136 -6.76 10.18 -3.77
CA ASN A 136 -7.94 9.32 -3.65
C ASN A 136 -8.09 8.84 -2.19
N PRO A 137 -9.19 9.20 -1.48
CA PRO A 137 -9.42 8.76 -0.10
C PRO A 137 -9.43 7.24 0.10
N GLU A 138 -9.74 6.47 -0.94
CA GLU A 138 -9.74 5.00 -0.88
C GLU A 138 -8.33 4.44 -0.74
N PHE A 139 -7.31 5.16 -1.24
CA PHE A 139 -5.90 4.75 -1.22
C PHE A 139 -5.04 5.60 -0.28
N ALA A 140 -5.64 6.32 0.66
CA ALA A 140 -4.93 7.20 1.59
C ALA A 140 -3.83 6.48 2.41
N ASN A 141 -3.98 5.17 2.64
CA ASN A 141 -3.01 4.35 3.37
C ASN A 141 -1.98 3.67 2.45
N THR A 142 -2.18 3.69 1.13
CA THR A 142 -1.22 3.12 0.18
C THR A 142 0.07 3.92 0.20
N LYS A 143 1.19 3.26 0.47
CA LYS A 143 2.52 3.86 0.42
C LYS A 143 3.00 3.92 -1.03
N VAL A 144 3.73 4.96 -1.38
CA VAL A 144 4.31 5.09 -2.73
C VAL A 144 5.79 5.38 -2.58
N ILE A 145 6.63 4.49 -3.11
CA ILE A 145 8.08 4.70 -3.25
C ILE A 145 8.36 4.93 -4.72
N ILE A 146 8.95 6.07 -5.03
CA ILE A 146 9.36 6.40 -6.40
C ILE A 146 10.73 5.82 -6.69
N ILE A 147 10.89 5.22 -7.85
CA ILE A 147 12.19 4.71 -8.33
C ILE A 147 12.54 5.47 -9.62
N SER A 148 13.77 6.02 -9.74
CA SER A 148 14.17 6.68 -10.98
C SER A 148 15.70 6.76 -11.15
N GLY A 149 16.16 6.68 -12.39
CA GLY A 149 17.56 6.91 -12.76
C GLY A 149 17.90 8.37 -13.02
N VAL A 150 16.94 9.17 -13.43
CA VAL A 150 17.16 10.55 -13.87
C VAL A 150 16.11 11.46 -13.23
N ILE A 151 16.46 12.06 -12.09
CA ILE A 151 15.62 13.04 -11.41
C ILE A 151 16.49 14.08 -10.71
N LYS A 152 16.06 15.33 -10.70
CA LYS A 152 16.75 16.43 -10.01
C LYS A 152 16.32 16.50 -8.55
N GLN A 153 17.17 17.07 -7.72
CA GLN A 153 16.94 17.16 -6.27
C GLN A 153 15.65 17.93 -5.93
N ASP A 154 15.35 18.99 -6.65
CA ASP A 154 14.14 19.79 -6.49
C ASP A 154 12.85 19.01 -6.84
N GLU A 155 12.93 18.11 -7.83
CA GLU A 155 11.83 17.22 -8.20
C GLU A 155 11.59 16.14 -7.13
N ILE A 156 12.64 15.58 -6.54
CA ILE A 156 12.54 14.66 -5.40
C ILE A 156 11.80 15.31 -4.23
N GLU A 157 12.18 16.55 -3.89
CA GLU A 157 11.50 17.28 -2.81
C GLU A 157 10.01 17.52 -3.11
N GLN A 158 9.66 17.80 -4.38
CA GLN A 158 8.27 17.94 -4.80
C GLN A 158 7.49 16.64 -4.69
N LEU A 159 8.09 15.50 -5.05
CA LEU A 159 7.49 14.18 -4.93
C LEU A 159 7.18 13.82 -3.48
N LEU A 160 8.12 14.06 -2.58
CA LEU A 160 7.95 13.81 -1.15
C LEU A 160 6.88 14.74 -0.55
N LYS A 161 6.87 16.03 -0.92
CA LYS A 161 5.80 16.96 -0.55
C LYS A 161 4.44 16.57 -1.14
N GLY A 162 4.44 15.94 -2.31
CA GLY A 162 3.24 15.41 -3.00
C GLY A 162 2.70 14.12 -2.38
N GLY A 163 3.35 13.59 -1.34
CA GLY A 163 2.89 12.42 -0.58
C GLY A 163 3.59 11.11 -0.91
N ALA A 164 4.65 11.10 -1.74
CA ALA A 164 5.52 9.94 -1.84
C ALA A 164 6.16 9.66 -0.47
N GLU A 165 6.25 8.39 -0.11
CA GLU A 165 6.85 7.96 1.16
C GLU A 165 8.37 8.07 1.11
N ASP A 166 8.96 7.69 -0.03
CA ASP A 166 10.40 7.67 -0.23
C ASP A 166 10.76 7.74 -1.72
N PHE A 167 12.06 7.88 -1.98
CA PHE A 167 12.65 7.87 -3.32
C PHE A 167 13.89 6.98 -3.35
N ILE A 168 14.01 6.14 -4.40
CA ILE A 168 15.16 5.26 -4.64
C ILE A 168 15.77 5.60 -6.01
N LYS A 169 17.07 5.85 -6.03
CA LYS A 169 17.80 6.16 -7.27
C LYS A 169 18.24 4.88 -7.98
N LYS A 170 17.98 4.76 -9.29
CA LYS A 170 18.57 3.72 -10.15
C LYS A 170 20.04 4.12 -10.52
N PRO A 171 21.00 3.19 -10.52
CA PRO A 171 20.90 1.80 -10.09
C PRO A 171 20.85 1.69 -8.55
N PHE A 172 20.03 0.78 -8.04
CA PHE A 172 19.84 0.56 -6.61
C PHE A 172 20.39 -0.80 -6.18
N ASN A 173 20.66 -0.92 -4.89
CA ASN A 173 21.00 -2.17 -4.26
C ASN A 173 19.73 -2.87 -3.78
N ILE A 174 19.64 -4.19 -4.00
CA ILE A 174 18.48 -5.00 -3.58
C ILE A 174 18.24 -4.94 -2.07
N THR A 175 19.30 -4.95 -1.26
CA THR A 175 19.15 -4.82 0.19
C THR A 175 18.55 -3.46 0.55
N GLU A 176 19.04 -2.38 -0.06
CA GLU A 176 18.49 -1.04 0.15
C GLU A 176 17.00 -0.98 -0.24
N LEU A 177 16.62 -1.54 -1.38
CA LEU A 177 15.23 -1.60 -1.83
C LEU A 177 14.35 -2.33 -0.79
N THR A 178 14.78 -3.51 -0.34
CA THR A 178 14.04 -4.32 0.63
C THR A 178 13.90 -3.61 1.98
N ASP A 179 14.96 -2.98 2.46
CA ASP A 179 14.97 -2.23 3.72
C ASP A 179 14.00 -1.04 3.66
N ARG A 180 13.96 -0.32 2.55
CA ARG A 180 13.03 0.79 2.33
C ARG A 180 11.58 0.33 2.28
N ILE A 181 11.30 -0.78 1.60
CA ILE A 181 9.97 -1.39 1.54
C ILE A 181 9.49 -1.80 2.94
N THR A 182 10.32 -2.53 3.68
CA THR A 182 9.96 -3.00 5.02
C THR A 182 9.77 -1.83 5.99
N SER A 183 10.61 -0.81 5.91
CA SER A 183 10.46 0.42 6.70
C SER A 183 9.16 1.15 6.38
N ALA A 184 8.83 1.36 5.09
CA ALA A 184 7.61 2.03 4.66
C ALA A 184 6.34 1.28 5.10
N LEU A 185 6.40 -0.05 5.13
CA LEU A 185 5.30 -0.94 5.56
C LEU A 185 5.26 -1.17 7.07
N ASN A 186 6.17 -0.58 7.87
CA ASN A 186 6.34 -0.80 9.32
C ASN A 186 6.45 -2.30 9.66
N MET A 187 7.24 -3.03 8.89
CA MET A 187 7.53 -4.46 9.08
C MET A 187 8.88 -4.59 9.80
N GLU A 188 8.92 -5.46 10.81
CA GLU A 188 10.16 -5.86 11.51
C GLU A 188 10.89 -6.99 10.75
#